data_3f84bdd0f5eafa4bad9aada240b8f324
#
_entry.id   3f84bdd0f5eafa4bad9aada240b8f324
#
_cell.length_a   1.000
_cell.length_b   1.000
_cell.length_c   1.000
_cell.angle_alpha   90.00
_cell.angle_beta   90.00
_cell.angle_gamma   90.00
#
_symmetry.space_group_name_H-M   'P 1'
#
loop_
_entity.id
_entity.type
_entity.pdbx_description
1 polymer ?
#
loop_
_entity_poly.entity_id
_entity_poly.type
_entity_poly.pdbx_seq_one_letter_code
_entity_poly.pdbx_strand_id
1 'polypeptide(L)'
;MTQEWTQQLVDRVGREVRRARTASSPPLSGQALSDRTAELGHPISRAVISDLETGRRRGLDVADLIVLAAALRISPVQLLFPELPRGSVDVLPGRPHESHDAVRWFAGETGLFASSGDWETGTGESAKVWTREELAPEIDRITVTRQWLRAIASMRGAQSQIKRALASEEPREQISTLEDLYDDARDRAEKLVRQMTELGMDVREGDPRV
;
A
#
# COMPACT_ATOMS: atom_id res chain seq x y z
N MET A 1 3.84 21.06 18.78
CA MET A 1 3.16 20.51 17.58
C MET A 1 3.90 19.34 16.94
N THR A 2 5.14 19.48 16.45
CA THR A 2 5.83 18.37 15.73
C THR A 2 6.16 17.16 16.62
N GLN A 3 6.65 17.36 17.85
CA GLN A 3 6.94 16.26 18.78
C GLN A 3 5.67 15.53 19.24
N GLU A 4 4.58 16.24 19.40
CA GLU A 4 3.28 15.67 19.79
C GLU A 4 2.70 14.79 18.69
N TRP A 5 2.73 15.22 17.42
CA TRP A 5 2.29 14.40 16.30
C TRP A 5 3.13 13.13 16.15
N THR A 6 4.47 13.22 16.29
CA THR A 6 5.34 12.04 16.25
C THR A 6 4.97 11.04 17.34
N GLN A 7 4.72 11.53 18.56
CA GLN A 7 4.28 10.66 19.67
C GLN A 7 2.92 10.02 19.38
N GLN A 8 1.96 10.79 18.86
CA GLN A 8 0.64 10.27 18.48
C GLN A 8 0.74 9.17 17.41
N LEU A 9 1.64 9.33 16.43
CA LEU A 9 1.89 8.32 15.41
C LEU A 9 2.45 7.03 16.02
N VAL A 10 3.47 7.14 16.88
CA VAL A 10 4.08 5.99 17.57
C VAL A 10 3.06 5.28 18.46
N ASP A 11 2.28 6.03 19.23
CA ASP A 11 1.24 5.50 20.12
C ASP A 11 0.12 4.79 19.33
N ARG A 12 -0.21 5.31 18.14
CA ARG A 12 -1.17 4.67 17.23
C ARG A 12 -0.66 3.31 16.80
N VAL A 13 0.59 3.24 16.31
CA VAL A 13 1.20 1.98 15.92
C VAL A 13 1.26 1.02 17.09
N GLY A 14 1.65 1.49 18.28
CA GLY A 14 1.71 0.65 19.47
C GLY A 14 0.35 0.03 19.85
N ARG A 15 -0.72 0.83 19.81
CA ARG A 15 -2.10 0.32 20.04
C ARG A 15 -2.49 -0.74 19.03
N GLU A 16 -2.15 -0.52 17.74
CA GLU A 16 -2.50 -1.47 16.68
C GLU A 16 -1.67 -2.75 16.73
N VAL A 17 -0.39 -2.68 17.09
CA VAL A 17 0.44 -3.86 17.37
C VAL A 17 -0.22 -4.70 18.48
N ARG A 18 -0.61 -4.06 19.58
CA ARG A 18 -1.30 -4.75 20.69
C ARG A 18 -2.62 -5.36 20.23
N ARG A 19 -3.44 -4.60 19.48
CA ARG A 19 -4.73 -5.07 18.95
C ARG A 19 -4.55 -6.29 18.05
N ALA A 20 -3.67 -6.21 17.06
CA ALA A 20 -3.41 -7.29 16.13
C ALA A 20 -2.86 -8.55 16.84
N ARG A 21 -1.95 -8.36 17.80
CA ARG A 21 -1.38 -9.45 18.58
C ARG A 21 -2.43 -10.18 19.41
N THR A 22 -3.31 -9.44 20.08
CA THR A 22 -4.35 -10.03 20.94
C THR A 22 -5.52 -10.61 20.14
N ALA A 23 -5.79 -10.09 18.95
CA ALA A 23 -6.84 -10.58 18.04
C ALA A 23 -6.41 -11.79 17.20
N SER A 24 -5.13 -12.16 17.20
CA SER A 24 -4.66 -13.35 16.47
C SER A 24 -5.25 -14.63 17.07
N SER A 25 -5.36 -15.68 16.26
CA SER A 25 -5.87 -16.98 16.70
C SER A 25 -4.78 -18.06 16.57
N PRO A 26 -4.23 -18.61 17.68
CA PRO A 26 -4.43 -18.15 19.06
C PRO A 26 -3.80 -16.78 19.35
N PRO A 27 -4.25 -16.06 20.41
CA PRO A 27 -3.65 -14.80 20.80
C PRO A 27 -2.16 -14.92 21.08
N LEU A 28 -1.35 -13.99 20.55
CA LEU A 28 0.09 -13.99 20.75
C LEU A 28 0.48 -13.30 22.04
N SER A 29 1.39 -13.88 22.82
CA SER A 29 2.04 -13.17 23.91
C SER A 29 3.08 -12.17 23.36
N GLY A 30 3.49 -11.17 24.17
CA GLY A 30 4.58 -10.26 23.79
C GLY A 30 5.90 -11.01 23.56
N GLN A 31 6.14 -12.12 24.28
CA GLN A 31 7.31 -12.98 24.06
C GLN A 31 7.21 -13.69 22.70
N ALA A 32 6.06 -14.30 22.40
CA ALA A 32 5.88 -14.99 21.12
C ALA A 32 6.00 -14.03 19.92
N LEU A 33 5.58 -12.76 20.06
CA LEU A 33 5.82 -11.77 19.02
C LEU A 33 7.31 -11.43 18.89
N SER A 34 8.02 -11.28 20.02
CA SER A 34 9.48 -11.09 20.04
C SER A 34 10.22 -12.23 19.34
N ASP A 35 9.86 -13.48 19.64
CA ASP A 35 10.46 -14.67 19.04
C ASP A 35 10.23 -14.70 17.51
N ARG A 36 9.03 -14.36 17.05
CA ARG A 36 8.74 -14.26 15.60
C ARG A 36 9.56 -13.18 14.90
N THR A 37 9.82 -12.03 15.55
CA THR A 37 10.69 -11.01 14.95
C THR A 37 12.12 -11.49 14.82
N ALA A 38 12.63 -12.29 15.77
CA ALA A 38 13.93 -12.91 15.70
C ALA A 38 14.02 -13.97 14.58
N GLU A 39 12.99 -14.78 14.39
CA GLU A 39 12.88 -15.75 13.28
C GLU A 39 12.93 -15.04 11.91
N LEU A 40 12.43 -13.80 11.82
CA LEU A 40 12.49 -12.97 10.60
C LEU A 40 13.85 -12.28 10.41
N GLY A 41 14.82 -12.52 11.30
CA GLY A 41 16.17 -11.98 11.18
C GLY A 41 16.38 -10.56 11.75
N HIS A 42 15.33 -9.96 12.37
CA HIS A 42 15.43 -8.65 13.02
C HIS A 42 14.79 -8.70 14.42
N PRO A 43 15.55 -9.13 15.43
CA PRO A 43 15.01 -9.37 16.76
C PRO A 43 14.59 -8.07 17.46
N ILE A 44 13.30 -7.98 17.83
CA ILE A 44 12.74 -6.91 18.64
C ILE A 44 12.40 -7.50 20.01
N SER A 45 13.06 -7.00 21.07
CA SER A 45 12.86 -7.59 22.40
C SER A 45 11.44 -7.36 22.93
N ARG A 46 10.99 -8.27 23.80
CA ARG A 46 9.71 -8.13 24.52
C ARG A 46 9.59 -6.78 25.24
N ALA A 47 10.67 -6.27 25.79
CA ALA A 47 10.68 -4.98 26.47
C ALA A 47 10.36 -3.84 25.50
N VAL A 48 11.00 -3.83 24.33
CA VAL A 48 10.76 -2.84 23.26
C VAL A 48 9.32 -2.91 22.76
N ILE A 49 8.76 -4.11 22.56
CA ILE A 49 7.36 -4.31 22.18
C ILE A 49 6.44 -3.75 23.27
N SER A 50 6.71 -4.07 24.54
CA SER A 50 5.92 -3.58 25.66
C SER A 50 5.96 -2.06 25.79
N ASP A 51 7.12 -1.44 25.57
CA ASP A 51 7.26 0.02 25.62
C ASP A 51 6.54 0.70 24.46
N LEU A 52 6.50 0.09 23.28
CA LEU A 52 5.73 0.54 22.13
C LEU A 52 4.21 0.45 22.44
N GLU A 53 3.74 -0.72 22.90
CA GLU A 53 2.32 -0.97 23.21
C GLU A 53 1.76 -0.09 24.34
N THR A 54 2.63 0.39 25.24
CA THR A 54 2.26 1.22 26.39
C THR A 54 2.54 2.72 26.20
N GLY A 55 2.98 3.13 25.01
CA GLY A 55 3.24 4.54 24.69
C GLY A 55 4.49 5.11 25.38
N ARG A 56 5.37 4.29 25.93
CA ARG A 56 6.62 4.74 26.53
C ARG A 56 7.72 5.01 25.51
N ARG A 57 7.59 4.47 24.30
CA ARG A 57 8.54 4.67 23.22
C ARG A 57 8.26 5.99 22.49
N ARG A 58 9.31 6.80 22.26
CA ARG A 58 9.18 8.12 21.61
C ARG A 58 9.46 8.11 20.11
N GLY A 59 9.91 7.00 19.56
CA GLY A 59 10.22 6.85 18.15
C GLY A 59 10.03 5.41 17.70
N LEU A 60 9.77 5.24 16.42
CA LEU A 60 9.63 3.93 15.75
C LEU A 60 10.54 3.92 14.54
N ASP A 61 11.38 2.91 14.44
CA ASP A 61 12.18 2.66 13.25
C ASP A 61 11.29 2.03 12.16
N VAL A 62 11.55 2.39 10.90
CA VAL A 62 10.84 1.81 9.75
C VAL A 62 11.08 0.30 9.66
N ALA A 63 12.29 -0.16 10.00
CA ALA A 63 12.59 -1.58 10.04
C ALA A 63 11.74 -2.31 11.09
N ASP A 64 11.60 -1.73 12.30
CA ASP A 64 10.72 -2.28 13.35
C ASP A 64 9.26 -2.36 12.88
N LEU A 65 8.75 -1.30 12.22
CA LEU A 65 7.40 -1.28 11.67
C LEU A 65 7.15 -2.42 10.68
N ILE A 66 8.08 -2.62 9.75
CA ILE A 66 7.99 -3.66 8.71
C ILE A 66 8.03 -5.05 9.34
N VAL A 67 8.96 -5.29 10.26
CA VAL A 67 9.14 -6.60 10.88
C VAL A 67 7.99 -6.94 11.83
N LEU A 68 7.48 -5.98 12.60
CA LEU A 68 6.30 -6.18 13.44
C LEU A 68 5.06 -6.53 12.60
N ALA A 69 4.86 -5.83 11.49
CA ALA A 69 3.75 -6.12 10.58
C ALA A 69 3.85 -7.54 9.99
N ALA A 70 5.05 -7.94 9.53
CA ALA A 70 5.32 -9.27 9.01
C ALA A 70 5.10 -10.36 10.08
N ALA A 71 5.61 -10.16 11.31
CA ALA A 71 5.45 -11.08 12.43
C ALA A 71 3.98 -11.24 12.84
N LEU A 72 3.19 -10.19 12.72
CA LEU A 72 1.74 -10.17 12.96
C LEU A 72 0.92 -10.66 11.75
N ARG A 73 1.55 -10.84 10.58
CA ARG A 73 0.91 -11.21 9.30
C ARG A 73 -0.15 -10.22 8.83
N ILE A 74 0.12 -8.94 9.01
CA ILE A 74 -0.71 -7.83 8.53
C ILE A 74 0.12 -6.88 7.66
N SER A 75 -0.56 -6.03 6.88
CA SER A 75 0.14 -4.99 6.11
C SER A 75 0.70 -3.91 7.04
N PRO A 76 1.95 -3.41 6.83
CA PRO A 76 2.49 -2.27 7.58
C PRO A 76 1.57 -1.04 7.56
N VAL A 77 0.87 -0.83 6.46
CA VAL A 77 -0.10 0.26 6.29
C VAL A 77 -1.26 0.18 7.31
N GLN A 78 -1.67 -1.02 7.73
CA GLN A 78 -2.71 -1.19 8.75
C GLN A 78 -2.26 -0.74 10.15
N LEU A 79 -0.96 -0.81 10.44
CA LEU A 79 -0.41 -0.28 11.68
C LEU A 79 -0.42 1.25 11.70
N LEU A 80 -0.24 1.89 10.53
CA LEU A 80 -0.21 3.34 10.41
C LEU A 80 -1.62 3.97 10.34
N PHE A 81 -2.54 3.31 9.64
CA PHE A 81 -3.90 3.81 9.33
C PHE A 81 -4.95 2.75 9.68
N PRO A 82 -5.20 2.50 10.98
CA PRO A 82 -5.95 1.34 11.44
C PRO A 82 -7.46 1.43 11.25
N GLU A 83 -8.03 2.63 11.27
CA GLU A 83 -9.47 2.85 11.37
C GLU A 83 -10.16 2.84 9.99
N LEU A 84 -9.89 1.78 9.21
CA LEU A 84 -10.53 1.59 7.92
C LEU A 84 -12.02 1.23 8.04
N PRO A 85 -12.89 1.69 7.12
CA PRO A 85 -12.55 2.56 5.96
C PRO A 85 -12.60 4.06 6.24
N ARG A 86 -13.31 4.53 7.27
CA ARG A 86 -13.68 5.94 7.44
C ARG A 86 -13.17 6.62 8.73
N GLY A 87 -12.31 5.97 9.48
CA GLY A 87 -11.69 6.61 10.64
C GLY A 87 -10.82 7.80 10.22
N SER A 88 -10.75 8.81 11.08
CA SER A 88 -9.90 9.99 10.85
C SER A 88 -8.51 9.76 11.42
N VAL A 89 -7.48 10.15 10.67
CA VAL A 89 -6.08 10.01 11.06
C VAL A 89 -5.26 11.21 10.63
N ASP A 90 -4.47 11.76 11.55
CA ASP A 90 -3.50 12.78 11.19
C ASP A 90 -2.35 12.16 10.39
N VAL A 91 -2.35 12.40 9.09
CA VAL A 91 -1.29 11.95 8.17
C VAL A 91 -0.05 12.83 8.31
N LEU A 92 -0.27 14.13 8.47
CA LEU A 92 0.73 15.14 8.78
C LEU A 92 0.29 15.92 10.02
N PRO A 93 1.18 16.67 10.68
CA PRO A 93 0.82 17.45 11.86
C PRO A 93 -0.39 18.37 11.64
N GLY A 94 -1.48 18.11 12.37
CA GLY A 94 -2.72 18.88 12.27
C GLY A 94 -3.47 18.74 10.95
N ARG A 95 -3.24 17.66 10.20
CA ARG A 95 -3.91 17.38 8.93
C ARG A 95 -4.64 16.03 8.97
N PRO A 96 -5.87 16.01 9.46
CA PRO A 96 -6.68 14.81 9.49
C PRO A 96 -7.15 14.41 8.09
N HIS A 97 -7.12 13.13 7.80
CA HIS A 97 -7.64 12.51 6.59
C HIS A 97 -8.45 11.27 6.96
N GLU A 98 -9.35 10.84 6.09
CA GLU A 98 -9.93 9.51 6.22
C GLU A 98 -8.84 8.44 6.06
N SER A 99 -8.89 7.40 6.89
CA SER A 99 -7.88 6.34 6.87
C SER A 99 -7.74 5.68 5.49
N HIS A 100 -8.83 5.55 4.74
CA HIS A 100 -8.80 5.01 3.37
C HIS A 100 -7.98 5.89 2.42
N ASP A 101 -8.15 7.21 2.48
CA ASP A 101 -7.39 8.14 1.64
C ASP A 101 -5.91 8.20 2.04
N ALA A 102 -5.63 8.15 3.35
CA ALA A 102 -4.27 8.03 3.87
C ALA A 102 -3.56 6.76 3.36
N VAL A 103 -4.26 5.61 3.34
CA VAL A 103 -3.74 4.36 2.77
C VAL A 103 -3.43 4.50 1.29
N ARG A 104 -4.34 5.08 0.51
CA ARG A 104 -4.15 5.27 -0.94
C ARG A 104 -2.97 6.19 -1.25
N TRP A 105 -2.86 7.29 -0.50
CA TRP A 105 -1.71 8.18 -0.61
C TRP A 105 -0.40 7.47 -0.27
N PHE A 106 -0.34 6.81 0.87
CA PHE A 106 0.87 6.10 1.32
C PHE A 106 1.28 4.99 0.35
N ALA A 107 0.30 4.37 -0.29
CA ALA A 107 0.52 3.39 -1.34
C ALA A 107 0.89 4.02 -2.71
N GLY A 108 0.88 5.34 -2.87
CA GLY A 108 1.15 6.02 -4.13
C GLY A 108 0.03 5.89 -5.17
N GLU A 109 -1.22 5.72 -4.73
CA GLU A 109 -2.39 5.64 -5.62
C GLU A 109 -2.99 7.01 -5.91
N THR A 110 -2.87 7.92 -4.97
CA THR A 110 -3.41 9.28 -5.06
C THR A 110 -2.43 10.28 -4.46
N GLY A 111 -2.52 11.54 -4.84
CA GLY A 111 -1.89 12.64 -4.09
C GLY A 111 -2.50 12.78 -2.69
N LEU A 112 -1.75 13.29 -1.73
CA LEU A 112 -2.20 13.46 -0.33
C LEU A 112 -3.45 14.35 -0.21
N PHE A 113 -3.66 15.24 -1.16
CA PHE A 113 -4.73 16.25 -1.12
C PHE A 113 -5.77 16.09 -2.23
N ALA A 114 -5.86 14.89 -2.84
CA ALA A 114 -6.75 14.66 -3.98
C ALA A 114 -8.24 14.76 -3.65
N SER A 115 -8.62 14.68 -2.37
CA SER A 115 -10.01 14.60 -1.93
C SER A 115 -10.48 15.72 -1.03
N SER A 116 -9.70 16.72 -0.74
CA SER A 116 -10.09 17.78 0.19
C SER A 116 -10.05 19.16 -0.44
N GLY A 117 -11.18 19.84 -0.37
CA GLY A 117 -11.26 21.27 -0.57
C GLY A 117 -10.36 22.02 0.43
N ASP A 118 -10.26 23.34 0.25
CA ASP A 118 -9.39 24.25 0.96
C ASP A 118 -9.19 23.93 2.45
N TRP A 119 -7.93 23.65 2.84
CA TRP A 119 -7.55 23.45 4.22
C TRP A 119 -7.27 24.79 4.88
N GLU A 120 -8.18 25.23 5.72
CA GLU A 120 -7.86 26.27 6.71
C GLU A 120 -7.02 25.62 7.83
N THR A 121 -5.73 25.93 7.86
CA THR A 121 -4.91 25.61 9.04
C THR A 121 -5.40 26.52 10.18
N GLY A 122 -5.56 25.99 11.38
CA GLY A 122 -5.98 26.76 12.57
C GLY A 122 -5.05 27.92 12.95
N THR A 123 -4.05 28.23 12.12
CA THR A 123 -3.11 29.36 12.24
C THR A 123 -3.39 30.48 11.23
N GLY A 124 -4.44 30.37 10.39
CA GLY A 124 -4.77 31.41 9.38
C GLY A 124 -3.78 31.50 8.22
N GLU A 125 -2.74 30.68 8.17
CA GLU A 125 -1.84 30.59 7.02
C GLU A 125 -2.32 29.45 6.11
N SER A 126 -2.67 29.79 4.87
CA SER A 126 -2.98 28.78 3.84
C SER A 126 -1.75 27.91 3.61
N ALA A 127 -1.82 26.65 4.03
CA ALA A 127 -0.75 25.73 3.71
C ALA A 127 -0.66 25.55 2.19
N LYS A 128 0.54 25.65 1.64
CA LYS A 128 0.77 25.41 0.21
C LYS A 128 0.25 24.01 -0.15
N VAL A 129 -0.81 23.96 -0.93
CA VAL A 129 -1.33 22.72 -1.52
C VAL A 129 -0.48 22.40 -2.73
N TRP A 130 0.21 21.28 -2.69
CA TRP A 130 0.95 20.77 -3.85
C TRP A 130 -0.04 20.31 -4.91
N THR A 131 0.10 20.82 -6.13
CA THR A 131 -0.72 20.36 -7.25
C THR A 131 -0.31 18.95 -7.66
N ARG A 132 -1.22 18.24 -8.37
CA ARG A 132 -0.93 16.94 -8.94
C ARG A 132 0.30 16.97 -9.87
N GLU A 133 0.52 18.09 -10.53
CA GLU A 133 1.66 18.30 -11.44
C GLU A 133 2.99 18.44 -10.68
N GLU A 134 2.98 19.09 -9.50
CA GLU A 134 4.16 19.21 -8.65
C GLU A 134 4.56 17.89 -7.98
N LEU A 135 3.63 16.93 -7.84
CA LEU A 135 3.85 15.59 -7.28
C LEU A 135 4.04 14.51 -8.37
N ALA A 136 3.85 14.88 -9.65
CA ALA A 136 3.72 13.95 -10.77
C ALA A 136 4.92 13.00 -11.01
N PRO A 137 6.20 13.40 -10.90
CA PRO A 137 7.29 12.55 -11.38
C PRO A 137 7.45 11.24 -10.60
N GLU A 138 7.20 11.24 -9.28
CA GLU A 138 7.39 10.05 -8.44
C GLU A 138 6.15 9.14 -8.41
N ILE A 139 4.97 9.72 -8.55
CA ILE A 139 3.71 8.98 -8.66
C ILE A 139 3.65 8.22 -9.98
N ASP A 140 4.25 8.72 -11.03
CA ASP A 140 4.18 8.13 -12.38
C ASP A 140 4.78 6.73 -12.46
N ARG A 141 5.91 6.46 -11.82
CA ARG A 141 6.55 5.12 -11.83
C ARG A 141 5.65 4.06 -11.19
N ILE A 142 5.05 4.35 -10.04
CA ILE A 142 4.15 3.42 -9.34
C ILE A 142 2.86 3.25 -10.14
N THR A 143 2.32 4.34 -10.66
CA THR A 143 1.09 4.34 -11.47
C THR A 143 1.27 3.51 -12.74
N VAL A 144 2.35 3.72 -13.49
CA VAL A 144 2.66 2.95 -14.71
C VAL A 144 2.85 1.48 -14.38
N THR A 145 3.59 1.15 -13.31
CA THR A 145 3.76 -0.25 -12.86
C THR A 145 2.42 -0.91 -12.55
N ARG A 146 1.52 -0.22 -11.84
CA ARG A 146 0.18 -0.77 -11.53
C ARG A 146 -0.68 -0.95 -12.77
N GLN A 147 -0.65 0.00 -13.69
CA GLN A 147 -1.38 -0.12 -14.95
C GLN A 147 -0.86 -1.30 -15.78
N TRP A 148 0.45 -1.49 -15.82
CA TRP A 148 1.07 -2.63 -16.48
C TRP A 148 0.66 -3.96 -15.83
N LEU A 149 0.73 -4.07 -14.50
CA LEU A 149 0.29 -5.28 -13.78
C LEU A 149 -1.21 -5.59 -14.04
N ARG A 150 -2.05 -4.56 -14.15
CA ARG A 150 -3.47 -4.74 -14.51
C ARG A 150 -3.64 -5.24 -15.94
N ALA A 151 -2.86 -4.70 -16.90
CA ALA A 151 -2.87 -5.16 -18.27
C ALA A 151 -2.43 -6.63 -18.38
N ILE A 152 -1.36 -7.03 -17.69
CA ILE A 152 -0.91 -8.43 -17.60
C ILE A 152 -1.99 -9.33 -16.97
N ALA A 153 -2.66 -8.88 -15.91
CA ALA A 153 -3.75 -9.65 -15.29
C ALA A 153 -4.93 -9.83 -16.26
N SER A 154 -5.27 -8.79 -17.04
CA SER A 154 -6.32 -8.86 -18.08
C SER A 154 -5.96 -9.83 -19.19
N MET A 155 -4.71 -9.80 -19.69
CA MET A 155 -4.21 -10.77 -20.69
C MET A 155 -4.35 -12.22 -20.18
N ARG A 156 -3.90 -12.50 -18.97
CA ARG A 156 -4.01 -13.85 -18.36
C ARG A 156 -5.46 -14.29 -18.18
N GLY A 157 -6.31 -13.35 -17.78
CA GLY A 157 -7.75 -13.58 -17.64
C GLY A 157 -8.38 -13.96 -18.98
N ALA A 158 -8.15 -13.17 -20.02
CA ALA A 158 -8.63 -13.43 -21.38
C ALA A 158 -8.09 -14.77 -21.93
N GLN A 159 -6.78 -15.02 -21.78
CA GLN A 159 -6.18 -16.29 -22.21
C GLN A 159 -6.80 -17.51 -21.52
N SER A 160 -7.11 -17.40 -20.23
CA SER A 160 -7.75 -18.48 -19.47
C SER A 160 -9.20 -18.69 -19.93
N GLN A 161 -9.89 -17.61 -20.33
CA GLN A 161 -11.25 -17.69 -20.87
C GLN A 161 -11.26 -18.27 -22.28
N ILE A 162 -10.34 -17.86 -23.15
CA ILE A 162 -10.16 -18.44 -24.50
C ILE A 162 -9.94 -19.95 -24.40
N LYS A 163 -9.03 -20.40 -23.54
CA LYS A 163 -8.78 -21.84 -23.33
C LYS A 163 -10.03 -22.61 -22.90
N ARG A 164 -10.86 -22.03 -22.04
CA ARG A 164 -12.11 -22.64 -21.60
C ARG A 164 -13.16 -22.64 -22.73
N ALA A 165 -13.32 -21.55 -23.44
CA ALA A 165 -14.26 -21.43 -24.55
C ALA A 165 -13.94 -22.44 -25.68
N LEU A 166 -12.65 -22.61 -26.00
CA LEU A 166 -12.20 -23.62 -26.96
C LEU A 166 -12.49 -25.05 -26.49
N ALA A 167 -12.29 -25.33 -25.18
CA ALA A 167 -12.57 -26.66 -24.63
C ALA A 167 -14.08 -26.97 -24.52
N SER A 168 -14.93 -25.94 -24.47
CA SER A 168 -16.38 -26.05 -24.40
C SER A 168 -17.06 -25.93 -25.78
N GLU A 169 -16.27 -25.85 -26.87
CA GLU A 169 -16.77 -25.66 -28.24
C GLU A 169 -17.72 -24.48 -28.39
N GLU A 170 -17.41 -23.35 -27.68
CA GLU A 170 -18.23 -22.14 -27.75
C GLU A 170 -18.24 -21.51 -29.16
N PRO A 171 -19.26 -20.68 -29.49
CA PRO A 171 -19.35 -20.04 -30.80
C PRO A 171 -18.13 -19.17 -31.11
N ARG A 172 -17.66 -19.21 -32.36
CA ARG A 172 -16.49 -18.46 -32.81
C ARG A 172 -16.56 -16.95 -32.50
N GLU A 173 -17.75 -16.37 -32.52
CA GLU A 173 -17.97 -14.95 -32.23
C GLU A 173 -17.58 -14.61 -30.77
N GLN A 174 -17.88 -15.49 -29.81
CA GLN A 174 -17.48 -15.31 -28.42
C GLN A 174 -15.97 -15.46 -28.24
N ILE A 175 -15.37 -16.43 -28.93
CA ILE A 175 -13.91 -16.63 -28.90
C ILE A 175 -13.21 -15.39 -29.48
N SER A 176 -13.67 -14.88 -30.63
CA SER A 176 -13.12 -13.66 -31.26
C SER A 176 -13.16 -12.46 -30.33
N THR A 177 -14.29 -12.26 -29.60
CA THR A 177 -14.38 -11.18 -28.62
C THR A 177 -13.34 -11.29 -27.49
N LEU A 178 -13.03 -12.52 -27.06
CA LEU A 178 -12.00 -12.77 -26.04
C LEU A 178 -10.58 -12.58 -26.60
N GLU A 179 -10.37 -12.92 -27.86
CA GLU A 179 -9.10 -12.64 -28.58
C GLU A 179 -8.87 -11.15 -28.72
N ASP A 180 -9.88 -10.37 -29.07
CA ASP A 180 -9.81 -8.90 -29.14
C ASP A 180 -9.45 -8.30 -27.77
N LEU A 181 -10.08 -8.79 -26.69
CA LEU A 181 -9.77 -8.36 -25.32
C LEU A 181 -8.31 -8.69 -24.92
N TYR A 182 -7.81 -9.84 -25.35
CA TYR A 182 -6.42 -10.23 -25.12
C TYR A 182 -5.46 -9.30 -25.87
N ASP A 183 -5.72 -9.03 -27.15
CA ASP A 183 -4.90 -8.18 -27.99
C ASP A 183 -4.88 -6.73 -27.48
N ASP A 184 -6.03 -6.17 -27.10
CA ASP A 184 -6.12 -4.86 -26.47
C ASP A 184 -5.29 -4.76 -25.19
N ALA A 185 -5.36 -5.78 -24.35
CA ALA A 185 -4.61 -5.82 -23.09
C ALA A 185 -3.09 -5.94 -23.35
N ARG A 186 -2.68 -6.73 -24.35
CA ARG A 186 -1.29 -6.89 -24.80
C ARG A 186 -0.73 -5.56 -25.31
N ASP A 187 -1.44 -4.90 -26.21
CA ASP A 187 -1.01 -3.63 -26.81
C ASP A 187 -0.86 -2.54 -25.73
N ARG A 188 -1.77 -2.55 -24.75
CA ARG A 188 -1.67 -1.68 -23.57
C ARG A 188 -0.43 -1.99 -22.74
N ALA A 189 -0.15 -3.27 -22.47
CA ALA A 189 1.03 -3.68 -21.72
C ALA A 189 2.33 -3.26 -22.42
N GLU A 190 2.44 -3.44 -23.72
CA GLU A 190 3.60 -3.01 -24.52
C GLU A 190 3.80 -1.49 -24.50
N LYS A 191 2.71 -0.72 -24.60
CA LYS A 191 2.78 0.75 -24.47
C LYS A 191 3.30 1.16 -23.11
N LEU A 192 2.87 0.50 -22.04
CA LEU A 192 3.31 0.78 -20.68
C LEU A 192 4.78 0.40 -20.46
N VAL A 193 5.26 -0.68 -21.07
CA VAL A 193 6.69 -1.05 -21.08
C VAL A 193 7.53 0.06 -21.70
N ARG A 194 7.12 0.64 -22.83
CA ARG A 194 7.80 1.78 -23.42
C ARG A 194 7.86 2.99 -22.49
N GLN A 195 6.74 3.33 -21.83
CA GLN A 195 6.72 4.40 -20.84
C GLN A 195 7.64 4.12 -19.65
N MET A 196 7.67 2.88 -19.15
CA MET A 196 8.59 2.49 -18.05
C MET A 196 10.05 2.71 -18.48
N THR A 197 10.40 2.36 -19.70
CA THR A 197 11.76 2.54 -20.25
C THR A 197 12.11 4.04 -20.34
N GLU A 198 11.19 4.88 -20.81
CA GLU A 198 11.36 6.35 -20.87
C GLU A 198 11.55 6.96 -19.45
N LEU A 199 10.91 6.39 -18.43
CA LEU A 199 11.09 6.76 -17.02
C LEU A 199 12.37 6.19 -16.39
N GLY A 200 13.22 5.51 -17.17
CA GLY A 200 14.47 4.90 -16.70
C GLY A 200 14.23 3.73 -15.73
N MET A 201 13.13 3.00 -15.91
CA MET A 201 12.84 1.80 -15.13
C MET A 201 13.50 0.59 -15.80
N ASP A 202 14.04 -0.33 -14.96
CA ASP A 202 14.60 -1.60 -15.44
C ASP A 202 13.45 -2.58 -15.74
N VAL A 203 13.07 -2.65 -17.00
CA VAL A 203 12.08 -3.63 -17.50
C VAL A 203 12.85 -4.74 -18.20
N ARG A 204 13.07 -5.86 -17.54
CA ARG A 204 13.80 -6.99 -18.11
C ARG A 204 13.01 -7.62 -19.24
N GLU A 205 13.59 -7.66 -20.44
CA GLU A 205 13.08 -8.49 -21.54
C GLU A 205 13.06 -9.96 -21.07
N GLY A 206 11.89 -10.59 -21.18
CA GLY A 206 11.72 -11.99 -20.83
C GLY A 206 11.29 -12.25 -19.39
N ASP A 207 10.78 -11.28 -18.66
CA ASP A 207 10.07 -11.56 -17.39
C ASP A 207 8.91 -12.55 -17.70
N PRO A 208 8.91 -13.75 -17.11
CA PRO A 208 7.87 -14.77 -17.35
C PRO A 208 6.46 -14.31 -16.92
N ARG A 209 6.36 -13.09 -16.44
CA ARG A 209 5.11 -12.40 -16.12
C ARG A 209 4.57 -11.54 -17.27
N VAL A 210 5.32 -11.41 -18.37
CA VAL A 210 4.94 -10.73 -19.63
C VAL A 210 4.51 -11.73 -20.68
#